data_f66d49f1c9913a9d9a2c032893b742fe
#
_entry.id   f66d49f1c9913a9d9a2c032893b742fe
#
_cell.length_a   1.000
_cell.length_b   1.000
_cell.length_c   1.000
_cell.angle_alpha   90.00
_cell.angle_beta   90.00
_cell.angle_gamma   90.00
#
_symmetry.space_group_name_H-M   'P 1'
#
loop_
_entity.id
_entity.type
_entity.pdbx_description
1 polymer ?
#
loop_
_entity_poly.entity_id
_entity_poly.type
_entity_poly.pdbx_seq_one_letter_code
_entity_poly.pdbx_strand_id
1 'polypeptide(L)'
;QTVNINQFCNSAIVALEYLNYQLKLLPEKQYGLMITSECFHDIGINRWTAANTLYYGDGASAALLGKSTDGLVIRDCNDFTVGKYNEMWKMPIGGLKSKFSTIEAIKKAFNYEFGKSEGNIVNPMVLFKLMGDSSKKVVLDMLNKNKLNIGDIDHLVMYNPGEFMQNFLLKTLKVGHNKVLTETAKEYGHMGSSDIIFNLDYLLEQNKVNVGDNIVLFSMESGLNFRCVLLKRCV
;
A
#
# COMPACT_ATOMS: atom_id res chain seq x y z
N GLN A 1 21.46 -2.53 -12.57
CA GLN A 1 20.86 -1.19 -12.54
C GLN A 1 20.10 -1.02 -11.24
N THR A 2 20.24 0.15 -10.59
CA THR A 2 19.49 0.51 -9.39
C THR A 2 18.53 1.63 -9.74
N VAL A 3 17.28 1.54 -9.26
CA VAL A 3 16.25 2.56 -9.44
C VAL A 3 15.66 2.87 -8.07
N ASN A 4 15.50 4.16 -7.76
CA ASN A 4 14.79 4.61 -6.57
C ASN A 4 13.35 4.96 -6.96
N ILE A 5 12.40 4.31 -6.29
CA ILE A 5 10.96 4.53 -6.49
C ILE A 5 10.41 5.13 -5.20
N ASN A 6 9.84 6.33 -5.31
CA ASN A 6 9.17 6.97 -4.19
C ASN A 6 7.73 7.30 -4.57
N GLN A 7 6.80 6.53 -4.03
CA GLN A 7 5.37 6.77 -4.07
C GLN A 7 4.75 6.41 -2.71
N PHE A 8 5.33 6.95 -1.65
CA PHE A 8 4.89 6.72 -0.26
C PHE A 8 4.52 5.24 -0.01
N CYS A 9 3.37 4.98 0.63
CA CYS A 9 2.92 3.63 0.97
C CYS A 9 2.72 2.70 -0.24
N ASN A 10 2.54 3.24 -1.44
CA ASN A 10 2.39 2.46 -2.67
C ASN A 10 3.71 2.06 -3.33
N SER A 11 4.87 2.50 -2.81
CA SER A 11 6.17 2.26 -3.44
C SER A 11 6.45 0.78 -3.69
N ALA A 12 6.07 -0.10 -2.77
CA ALA A 12 6.23 -1.55 -2.95
C ALA A 12 5.45 -2.09 -4.15
N ILE A 13 4.18 -1.71 -4.29
CA ILE A 13 3.34 -2.17 -5.42
C ILE A 13 3.88 -1.63 -6.75
N VAL A 14 4.32 -0.37 -6.77
CA VAL A 14 4.95 0.22 -7.97
C VAL A 14 6.25 -0.49 -8.32
N ALA A 15 7.06 -0.85 -7.32
CA ALA A 15 8.29 -1.61 -7.54
C ALA A 15 8.03 -3.02 -8.06
N LEU A 16 7.00 -3.71 -7.54
CA LEU A 16 6.58 -5.02 -8.06
C LEU A 16 6.15 -4.91 -9.53
N GLU A 17 5.32 -3.93 -9.86
CA GLU A 17 4.87 -3.67 -11.23
C GLU A 17 6.05 -3.35 -12.15
N TYR A 18 6.93 -2.44 -11.75
CA TYR A 18 8.13 -2.07 -12.50
C TYR A 18 9.02 -3.28 -12.76
N LEU A 19 9.35 -4.06 -11.75
CA LEU A 19 10.18 -5.26 -11.89
C LEU A 19 9.52 -6.31 -12.76
N ASN A 20 8.19 -6.51 -12.64
CA ASN A 20 7.46 -7.43 -13.50
C ASN A 20 7.56 -7.07 -14.98
N TYR A 21 7.51 -5.77 -15.33
CA TYR A 21 7.70 -5.32 -16.70
C TYR A 21 9.17 -5.43 -17.13
N GLN A 22 10.12 -5.02 -16.30
CA GLN A 22 11.54 -5.09 -16.62
C GLN A 22 12.00 -6.53 -16.86
N LEU A 23 11.61 -7.46 -15.99
CA LEU A 23 11.98 -8.87 -16.13
C LEU A 23 11.47 -9.50 -17.43
N LYS A 24 10.31 -9.06 -17.95
CA LYS A 24 9.82 -9.54 -19.27
C LYS A 24 10.75 -9.18 -20.42
N LEU A 25 11.46 -8.05 -20.31
CA LEU A 25 12.37 -7.54 -21.34
C LEU A 25 13.80 -8.09 -21.21
N LEU A 26 14.17 -8.66 -20.06
CA LEU A 26 15.51 -9.15 -19.78
C LEU A 26 15.65 -10.62 -20.21
N PRO A 27 16.90 -11.11 -20.44
CA PRO A 27 17.16 -12.52 -20.68
C PRO A 27 16.67 -13.42 -19.55
N GLU A 28 16.53 -14.71 -19.85
CA GLU A 28 16.26 -15.74 -18.84
C GLU A 28 17.35 -15.75 -17.73
N LYS A 29 16.96 -16.24 -16.54
CA LYS A 29 17.86 -16.34 -15.36
C LYS A 29 18.34 -15.00 -14.80
N GLN A 30 17.61 -13.90 -15.04
CA GLN A 30 17.84 -12.63 -14.34
C GLN A 30 16.79 -12.44 -13.25
N TYR A 31 17.20 -11.72 -12.20
CA TYR A 31 16.40 -11.45 -11.03
C TYR A 31 16.31 -9.95 -10.77
N GLY A 32 15.20 -9.52 -10.24
CA GLY A 32 15.00 -8.18 -9.70
C GLY A 32 14.84 -8.26 -8.19
N LEU A 33 15.64 -7.51 -7.45
CA LEU A 33 15.50 -7.36 -6.01
C LEU A 33 14.83 -6.03 -5.71
N MET A 34 13.72 -6.09 -4.97
CA MET A 34 13.06 -4.94 -4.39
C MET A 34 13.37 -4.89 -2.89
N ILE A 35 13.67 -3.71 -2.38
CA ILE A 35 13.85 -3.46 -0.96
C ILE A 35 13.06 -2.22 -0.60
N THR A 36 12.32 -2.27 0.49
CA THR A 36 11.64 -1.13 1.10
C THR A 36 12.08 -0.98 2.55
N SER A 37 12.16 0.25 3.03
CA SER A 37 12.38 0.52 4.45
C SER A 37 11.79 1.87 4.82
N GLU A 38 11.19 1.93 5.99
CA GLU A 38 10.61 3.14 6.55
C GLU A 38 11.02 3.30 8.02
N CYS A 39 11.36 4.52 8.39
CA CYS A 39 11.59 4.91 9.76
C CYS A 39 10.85 6.22 10.04
N PHE A 40 9.72 6.14 10.71
CA PHE A 40 8.87 7.28 11.00
C PHE A 40 9.34 8.09 12.21
N HIS A 41 10.23 7.53 13.02
CA HIS A 41 10.76 8.20 14.20
C HIS A 41 11.48 9.52 13.86
N ASP A 42 12.23 9.55 12.78
CA ASP A 42 13.12 10.67 12.44
C ASP A 42 12.55 11.64 11.40
N ILE A 43 11.37 11.39 10.85
CA ILE A 43 10.78 12.22 9.80
C ILE A 43 9.96 13.41 10.32
N GLY A 44 9.95 13.61 11.64
CA GLY A 44 9.29 14.77 12.26
C GLY A 44 7.78 14.66 12.35
N ILE A 45 7.21 13.46 12.31
CA ILE A 45 5.80 13.20 12.60
C ILE A 45 5.65 12.45 13.93
N ASN A 46 4.59 12.79 14.66
CA ASN A 46 4.24 12.04 15.84
C ASN A 46 3.51 10.75 15.43
N ARG A 47 4.17 9.60 15.54
CA ARG A 47 3.65 8.31 15.10
C ARG A 47 2.31 7.89 15.73
N TRP A 48 1.98 8.46 16.88
CA TRP A 48 0.78 8.12 17.63
C TRP A 48 -0.42 9.01 17.32
N THR A 49 -0.19 10.23 16.81
CA THR A 49 -1.23 11.24 16.64
C THR A 49 -1.30 11.83 15.22
N ALA A 50 -0.33 11.55 14.37
CA ALA A 50 -0.25 12.15 13.04
C ALA A 50 -1.41 11.74 12.12
N ALA A 51 -2.00 10.56 12.33
CA ALA A 51 -3.18 10.12 11.60
C ALA A 51 -4.18 9.43 12.54
N ASN A 52 -5.46 9.80 12.43
CA ASN A 52 -6.53 9.24 13.29
C ASN A 52 -6.92 7.80 12.91
N THR A 53 -6.40 7.27 11.82
CA THR A 53 -6.83 5.98 11.25
C THR A 53 -5.75 4.92 11.26
N LEU A 54 -4.55 5.22 11.75
CA LEU A 54 -3.44 4.28 11.85
C LEU A 54 -2.36 4.80 12.79
N TYR A 55 -1.54 3.89 13.31
CA TYR A 55 -0.32 4.20 14.04
C TYR A 55 0.89 3.78 13.20
N TYR A 56 1.94 4.59 13.22
CA TYR A 56 3.13 4.34 12.42
C TYR A 56 4.13 3.44 13.15
N GLY A 57 4.61 2.43 12.44
CA GLY A 57 5.70 1.54 12.82
C GLY A 57 6.90 1.71 11.92
N ASP A 58 8.08 1.30 12.38
CA ASP A 58 9.28 1.22 11.54
C ASP A 58 9.41 -0.20 10.99
N GLY A 59 9.88 -0.34 9.76
CA GLY A 59 10.02 -1.65 9.16
C GLY A 59 10.78 -1.64 7.84
N ALA A 60 11.20 -2.83 7.44
CA ALA A 60 11.79 -3.07 6.14
C ALA A 60 11.29 -4.40 5.57
N SER A 61 11.21 -4.48 4.27
CA SER A 61 10.89 -5.72 3.57
C SER A 61 11.65 -5.82 2.25
N ALA A 62 11.80 -7.05 1.76
CA ALA A 62 12.44 -7.31 0.48
C ALA A 62 11.72 -8.41 -0.26
N ALA A 63 11.71 -8.32 -1.60
CA ALA A 63 11.20 -9.39 -2.47
C ALA A 63 12.15 -9.62 -3.64
N LEU A 64 12.43 -10.88 -3.91
CA LEU A 64 13.20 -11.31 -5.07
C LEU A 64 12.22 -11.81 -6.14
N LEU A 65 12.27 -11.19 -7.31
CA LEU A 65 11.45 -11.56 -8.46
C LEU A 65 12.32 -12.20 -9.53
N GLY A 66 11.80 -13.23 -10.18
CA GLY A 66 12.44 -13.89 -11.30
C GLY A 66 11.41 -14.31 -12.35
N LYS A 67 11.89 -14.78 -13.49
CA LYS A 67 11.03 -15.46 -14.46
C LYS A 67 10.78 -16.90 -14.02
N SER A 68 9.62 -17.15 -13.48
CA SER A 68 9.17 -18.49 -13.09
C SER A 68 7.66 -18.61 -13.29
N THR A 69 7.21 -19.83 -13.50
CA THR A 69 5.79 -20.21 -13.46
C THR A 69 5.39 -20.75 -12.10
N ASP A 70 6.37 -20.94 -11.21
CA ASP A 70 6.19 -21.53 -9.88
C ASP A 70 6.16 -20.45 -8.80
N GLY A 71 5.61 -20.77 -7.66
CA GLY A 71 5.54 -19.86 -6.53
C GLY A 71 4.39 -18.86 -6.67
N LEU A 72 4.67 -17.57 -6.40
CA LEU A 72 3.69 -16.50 -6.55
C LEU A 72 3.93 -15.78 -7.89
N VAL A 73 2.98 -15.90 -8.79
CA VAL A 73 3.06 -15.30 -10.12
C VAL A 73 2.21 -14.05 -10.19
N ILE A 74 2.82 -12.91 -10.56
CA ILE A 74 2.10 -11.67 -10.84
C ILE A 74 1.31 -11.83 -12.13
N ARG A 75 -0.02 -11.79 -12.01
CA ARG A 75 -0.95 -11.92 -13.14
C ARG A 75 -1.30 -10.58 -13.75
N ASP A 76 -1.61 -9.60 -12.92
CA ASP A 76 -2.00 -8.27 -13.36
C ASP A 76 -1.75 -7.22 -12.27
N CYS A 77 -1.66 -5.96 -12.70
CA CYS A 77 -1.57 -4.79 -11.84
C CYS A 77 -2.60 -3.75 -12.33
N ASN A 78 -3.17 -3.00 -11.41
CA ASN A 78 -4.09 -1.91 -11.74
C ASN A 78 -3.94 -0.74 -10.79
N ASP A 79 -4.16 0.47 -11.29
CA ASP A 79 -4.12 1.69 -10.49
C ASP A 79 -5.24 2.66 -10.84
N PHE A 80 -5.54 3.53 -9.89
CA PHE A 80 -6.48 4.63 -10.06
C PHE A 80 -6.07 5.82 -9.20
N THR A 81 -5.94 7.00 -9.79
CA THR A 81 -5.48 8.22 -9.10
C THR A 81 -6.54 9.31 -9.11
N VAL A 82 -6.74 9.95 -7.96
CA VAL A 82 -7.60 11.12 -7.79
C VAL A 82 -6.73 12.29 -7.26
N GLY A 83 -6.09 13.01 -8.17
CA GLY A 83 -5.14 14.08 -7.82
C GLY A 83 -5.76 15.33 -7.17
N LYS A 84 -7.07 15.45 -7.14
CA LYS A 84 -7.78 16.61 -6.57
C LYS A 84 -7.43 16.88 -5.11
N TYR A 85 -7.08 15.85 -4.36
CA TYR A 85 -6.84 15.90 -2.92
C TYR A 85 -5.37 15.70 -2.53
N ASN A 86 -4.43 15.94 -3.45
CA ASN A 86 -3.00 15.76 -3.23
C ASN A 86 -2.42 16.58 -2.07
N GLU A 87 -3.04 17.70 -1.73
CA GLU A 87 -2.60 18.57 -0.64
C GLU A 87 -2.99 18.08 0.77
N MET A 88 -3.88 17.08 0.87
CA MET A 88 -4.41 16.62 2.16
C MET A 88 -3.40 15.86 3.03
N TRP A 89 -2.49 15.13 2.37
CA TRP A 89 -1.48 14.29 3.05
C TRP A 89 -0.09 14.60 2.51
N LYS A 90 0.28 15.84 2.54
CA LYS A 90 1.59 16.28 2.11
C LYS A 90 2.47 16.58 3.30
N MET A 91 3.72 16.18 3.25
CA MET A 91 4.69 16.60 4.25
C MET A 91 4.85 18.11 4.20
N PRO A 92 4.63 18.82 5.32
CA PRO A 92 4.63 20.29 5.33
C PRO A 92 6.02 20.90 5.09
N ILE A 93 7.08 20.13 5.39
CA ILE A 93 8.48 20.55 5.24
C ILE A 93 9.35 19.37 4.79
N GLY A 94 10.57 19.66 4.36
CA GLY A 94 11.57 18.64 4.02
C GLY A 94 11.71 18.34 2.52
N GLY A 95 10.92 18.99 1.65
CA GLY A 95 11.04 18.87 0.19
C GLY A 95 11.87 19.98 -0.45
N LEU A 96 12.04 19.90 -1.76
CA LEU A 96 12.72 20.95 -2.54
C LEU A 96 12.07 22.35 -2.39
N LYS A 97 10.75 22.37 -2.21
CA LYS A 97 9.95 23.60 -2.09
C LYS A 97 9.97 24.20 -0.68
N SER A 98 10.13 23.36 0.34
CA SER A 98 10.07 23.77 1.74
C SER A 98 11.13 23.05 2.55
N LYS A 99 12.30 23.66 2.70
CA LYS A 99 13.45 23.09 3.42
C LYS A 99 13.23 23.10 4.93
N PHE A 100 13.91 22.21 5.65
CA PHE A 100 14.08 22.29 7.11
C PHE A 100 14.95 23.52 7.44
N SER A 101 14.34 24.66 7.68
CA SER A 101 15.07 25.93 7.83
C SER A 101 15.08 26.49 9.24
N THR A 102 14.12 26.11 10.08
CA THR A 102 14.01 26.63 11.45
C THR A 102 13.46 25.59 12.42
N ILE A 103 13.78 25.75 13.72
CA ILE A 103 13.20 24.95 14.81
C ILE A 103 11.68 25.05 14.83
N GLU A 104 11.14 26.22 14.49
CA GLU A 104 9.70 26.45 14.44
C GLU A 104 9.03 25.66 13.31
N ALA A 105 9.65 25.59 12.14
CA ALA A 105 9.18 24.77 11.02
C ALA A 105 9.19 23.26 11.39
N ILE A 106 10.23 22.80 12.10
CA ILE A 106 10.32 21.43 12.59
C ILE A 106 9.21 21.13 13.61
N LYS A 107 8.98 22.04 14.58
CA LYS A 107 7.88 21.91 15.55
C LYS A 107 6.51 21.89 14.87
N LYS A 108 6.30 22.74 13.86
CA LYS A 108 5.06 22.76 13.07
C LYS A 108 4.85 21.45 12.33
N ALA A 109 5.90 20.86 11.77
CA ALA A 109 5.82 19.55 11.10
C ALA A 109 5.54 18.43 12.08
N PHE A 110 6.18 18.41 13.24
CA PHE A 110 5.97 17.41 14.27
C PHE A 110 4.53 17.40 14.82
N ASN A 111 3.88 18.57 14.88
CA ASN A 111 2.49 18.71 15.29
C ASN A 111 1.51 18.66 14.10
N TYR A 112 1.99 18.35 12.91
CA TYR A 112 1.14 18.25 11.73
C TYR A 112 0.23 17.03 11.82
N GLU A 113 -1.07 17.24 11.64
CA GLU A 113 -2.05 16.17 11.53
C GLU A 113 -2.43 15.99 10.06
N PHE A 114 -2.21 14.80 9.53
CA PHE A 114 -2.63 14.46 8.18
C PHE A 114 -4.15 14.60 8.02
N GLY A 115 -4.59 15.15 6.90
CA GLY A 115 -6.00 15.37 6.59
C GLY A 115 -6.55 16.72 7.07
N LYS A 116 -5.78 17.49 7.81
CA LYS A 116 -6.11 18.90 8.16
C LYS A 116 -5.26 19.84 7.31
N SER A 117 -5.73 20.21 6.12
CA SER A 117 -5.07 21.26 5.33
C SER A 117 -5.57 22.64 5.73
N GLU A 118 -4.64 23.61 5.84
CA GLU A 118 -5.00 25.03 5.98
C GLU A 118 -5.85 25.44 4.78
N GLY A 119 -7.15 25.67 4.99
CA GLY A 119 -8.04 26.28 3.99
C GLY A 119 -8.96 25.35 3.20
N ASN A 120 -8.80 24.06 3.23
CA ASN A 120 -9.73 23.12 2.57
C ASN A 120 -10.19 22.03 3.54
N ILE A 121 -11.26 22.30 4.25
CA ILE A 121 -11.97 21.25 5.03
C ILE A 121 -12.72 20.40 4.02
N VAL A 122 -12.13 19.26 3.65
CA VAL A 122 -12.85 18.25 2.87
C VAL A 122 -13.88 17.62 3.79
N ASN A 123 -15.13 17.61 3.36
CA ASN A 123 -16.18 16.90 4.11
C ASN A 123 -15.77 15.42 4.27
N PRO A 124 -15.61 14.91 5.49
CA PRO A 124 -15.17 13.53 5.73
C PRO A 124 -16.04 12.48 5.02
N MET A 125 -17.36 12.69 4.95
CA MET A 125 -18.26 11.74 4.26
C MET A 125 -17.99 11.67 2.76
N VAL A 126 -17.69 12.83 2.12
CA VAL A 126 -17.32 12.88 0.70
C VAL A 126 -16.00 12.18 0.48
N LEU A 127 -15.04 12.38 1.38
CA LEU A 127 -13.74 11.73 1.31
C LEU A 127 -13.86 10.21 1.48
N PHE A 128 -14.55 9.72 2.51
CA PHE A 128 -14.76 8.29 2.72
C PHE A 128 -15.49 7.64 1.55
N LYS A 129 -16.53 8.31 1.02
CA LYS A 129 -17.22 7.81 -0.17
C LYS A 129 -16.25 7.69 -1.35
N LEU A 130 -15.46 8.71 -1.62
CA LEU A 130 -14.46 8.70 -2.68
C LEU A 130 -13.43 7.58 -2.49
N MET A 131 -12.89 7.42 -1.28
CA MET A 131 -11.93 6.36 -0.95
C MET A 131 -12.55 4.98 -1.18
N GLY A 132 -13.79 4.78 -0.75
CA GLY A 132 -14.51 3.52 -0.95
C GLY A 132 -14.79 3.22 -2.42
N ASP A 133 -15.32 4.18 -3.15
CA ASP A 133 -15.65 4.02 -4.58
C ASP A 133 -14.37 3.77 -5.41
N SER A 134 -13.29 4.46 -5.10
CA SER A 134 -11.99 4.30 -5.80
C SER A 134 -11.32 2.97 -5.47
N SER A 135 -11.34 2.54 -4.21
CA SER A 135 -10.83 1.22 -3.79
C SER A 135 -11.60 0.10 -4.49
N LYS A 136 -12.93 0.22 -4.51
CA LYS A 136 -13.77 -0.75 -5.20
C LYS A 136 -13.51 -0.76 -6.71
N LYS A 137 -13.39 0.42 -7.32
CA LYS A 137 -13.11 0.55 -8.76
C LYS A 137 -11.82 -0.14 -9.14
N VAL A 138 -10.69 0.17 -8.47
CA VAL A 138 -9.37 -0.37 -8.85
C VAL A 138 -9.32 -1.89 -8.74
N VAL A 139 -9.93 -2.46 -7.69
CA VAL A 139 -9.97 -3.92 -7.50
C VAL A 139 -10.90 -4.59 -8.50
N LEU A 140 -12.12 -4.07 -8.69
CA LEU A 140 -13.07 -4.67 -9.63
C LEU A 140 -12.60 -4.59 -11.08
N ASP A 141 -12.01 -3.48 -11.50
CA ASP A 141 -11.48 -3.33 -12.86
C ASP A 141 -10.40 -4.39 -13.13
N MET A 142 -9.50 -4.63 -12.16
CA MET A 142 -8.47 -5.69 -12.26
C MET A 142 -9.10 -7.09 -12.33
N LEU A 143 -10.04 -7.39 -11.44
CA LEU A 143 -10.69 -8.72 -11.40
C LEU A 143 -11.46 -8.97 -12.70
N ASN A 144 -12.27 -8.01 -13.18
CA ASN A 144 -13.05 -8.13 -14.41
C ASN A 144 -12.15 -8.37 -15.63
N LYS A 145 -11.03 -7.65 -15.74
CA LYS A 145 -10.03 -7.85 -16.78
C LYS A 145 -9.47 -9.28 -16.78
N ASN A 146 -9.38 -9.90 -15.60
CA ASN A 146 -8.92 -11.27 -15.43
C ASN A 146 -10.06 -12.32 -15.39
N LYS A 147 -11.30 -11.91 -15.70
CA LYS A 147 -12.51 -12.76 -15.68
C LYS A 147 -12.78 -13.37 -14.29
N LEU A 148 -12.46 -12.63 -13.25
CA LEU A 148 -12.67 -12.97 -11.85
C LEU A 148 -13.71 -12.02 -11.22
N ASN A 149 -14.28 -12.45 -10.10
CA ASN A 149 -15.15 -11.64 -9.25
C ASN A 149 -14.61 -11.60 -7.81
N ILE A 150 -15.23 -10.82 -6.93
CA ILE A 150 -14.79 -10.67 -5.52
C ILE A 150 -14.76 -12.01 -4.77
N GLY A 151 -15.68 -12.93 -5.10
CA GLY A 151 -15.74 -14.25 -4.46
C GLY A 151 -14.50 -15.12 -4.74
N ASP A 152 -13.83 -14.88 -5.88
CA ASP A 152 -12.65 -15.61 -6.33
C ASP A 152 -11.34 -15.14 -5.67
N ILE A 153 -11.39 -14.10 -4.85
CA ILE A 153 -10.27 -13.70 -3.99
C ILE A 153 -10.19 -14.69 -2.83
N ASP A 154 -9.07 -15.38 -2.69
CA ASP A 154 -8.80 -16.26 -1.56
C ASP A 154 -8.16 -15.48 -0.41
N HIS A 155 -7.23 -14.59 -0.71
CA HIS A 155 -6.56 -13.73 0.25
C HIS A 155 -6.50 -12.28 -0.24
N LEU A 156 -6.81 -11.34 0.66
CA LEU A 156 -6.60 -9.92 0.47
C LEU A 156 -5.51 -9.44 1.43
N VAL A 157 -4.38 -9.04 0.89
CA VAL A 157 -3.26 -8.45 1.63
C VAL A 157 -3.32 -6.94 1.47
N MET A 158 -3.52 -6.24 2.56
CA MET A 158 -3.60 -4.77 2.57
C MET A 158 -2.39 -4.17 3.29
N TYR A 159 -2.15 -2.87 3.07
CA TYR A 159 -1.33 -2.10 4.00
C TYR A 159 -1.93 -2.18 5.42
N ASN A 160 -1.23 -1.75 6.43
CA ASN A 160 -1.68 -1.80 7.83
C ASN A 160 -2.52 -0.57 8.24
N PRO A 161 -3.81 -0.50 7.89
CA PRO A 161 -4.66 0.58 8.37
C PRO A 161 -5.11 0.30 9.81
N GLY A 162 -5.56 1.35 10.50
CA GLY A 162 -6.28 1.16 11.76
C GLY A 162 -7.59 0.39 11.55
N GLU A 163 -8.09 -0.22 12.62
CA GLU A 163 -9.25 -1.13 12.61
C GLU A 163 -10.48 -0.53 11.93
N PHE A 164 -10.76 0.75 12.16
CA PHE A 164 -11.89 1.43 11.51
C PHE A 164 -11.77 1.42 9.98
N MET A 165 -10.60 1.81 9.45
CA MET A 165 -10.36 1.86 8.02
C MET A 165 -10.36 0.45 7.41
N GLN A 166 -9.80 -0.52 8.13
CA GLN A 166 -9.81 -1.92 7.71
C GLN A 166 -11.24 -2.43 7.54
N ASN A 167 -12.09 -2.27 8.55
CA ASN A 167 -13.49 -2.66 8.51
C ASN A 167 -14.27 -1.93 7.40
N PHE A 168 -13.98 -0.63 7.19
CA PHE A 168 -14.56 0.15 6.11
C PHE A 168 -14.21 -0.43 4.73
N LEU A 169 -12.93 -0.76 4.49
CA LEU A 169 -12.46 -1.32 3.22
C LEU A 169 -13.05 -2.72 2.98
N LEU A 170 -13.06 -3.60 3.98
CA LEU A 170 -13.64 -4.94 3.87
C LEU A 170 -15.12 -4.91 3.53
N LYS A 171 -15.88 -4.06 4.21
CA LYS A 171 -17.30 -3.84 3.92
C LYS A 171 -17.51 -3.30 2.49
N THR A 172 -16.69 -2.34 2.08
CA THR A 172 -16.76 -1.71 0.76
C THR A 172 -16.45 -2.70 -0.36
N LEU A 173 -15.40 -3.50 -0.20
CA LEU A 173 -14.97 -4.51 -1.15
C LEU A 173 -15.82 -5.78 -1.08
N LYS A 174 -16.63 -5.94 -0.02
CA LYS A 174 -17.40 -7.16 0.27
C LYS A 174 -16.52 -8.41 0.42
N VAL A 175 -15.34 -8.24 1.01
CA VAL A 175 -14.41 -9.32 1.33
C VAL A 175 -14.59 -9.72 2.79
N GLY A 176 -14.69 -11.03 3.06
CA GLY A 176 -14.85 -11.54 4.42
C GLY A 176 -13.57 -11.41 5.25
N HIS A 177 -13.72 -11.22 6.56
CA HIS A 177 -12.59 -11.11 7.50
C HIS A 177 -11.67 -12.33 7.49
N ASN A 178 -12.20 -13.50 7.20
CA ASN A 178 -11.43 -14.74 7.10
C ASN A 178 -10.46 -14.80 5.92
N LYS A 179 -10.56 -13.86 4.98
CA LYS A 179 -9.69 -13.73 3.80
C LYS A 179 -8.60 -12.67 3.96
N VAL A 180 -8.52 -12.03 5.12
CA VAL A 180 -7.63 -10.88 5.36
C VAL A 180 -6.80 -11.10 6.60
N LEU A 181 -5.52 -10.77 6.49
CA LEU A 181 -4.63 -10.69 7.62
C LEU A 181 -4.83 -9.37 8.35
N THR A 182 -5.12 -9.42 9.65
CA THR A 182 -5.43 -8.22 10.45
C THR A 182 -4.48 -8.02 11.63
N GLU A 183 -3.75 -9.07 12.01
CA GLU A 183 -2.90 -9.13 13.19
C GLU A 183 -1.72 -8.18 13.07
N THR A 184 -1.10 -8.12 11.91
CA THR A 184 0.10 -7.32 11.64
C THR A 184 -0.11 -5.82 11.87
N ALA A 185 -1.32 -5.31 11.55
CA ALA A 185 -1.65 -3.91 11.82
C ALA A 185 -1.66 -3.57 13.32
N LYS A 186 -2.05 -4.52 14.18
CA LYS A 186 -2.09 -4.35 15.63
C LYS A 186 -0.71 -4.48 16.27
N GLU A 187 0.12 -5.38 15.75
CA GLU A 187 1.41 -5.72 16.34
C GLU A 187 2.52 -4.77 15.88
N TYR A 188 2.52 -4.39 14.61
CA TYR A 188 3.61 -3.64 13.98
C TYR A 188 3.23 -2.23 13.55
N GLY A 189 1.92 -1.91 13.45
CA GLY A 189 1.46 -0.64 12.92
C GLY A 189 1.69 -0.50 11.40
N HIS A 190 1.57 0.71 10.91
CA HIS A 190 1.79 1.04 9.49
C HIS A 190 3.27 1.34 9.23
N MET A 191 3.94 0.45 8.56
CA MET A 191 5.36 0.53 8.19
C MET A 191 5.55 1.12 6.78
N GLY A 192 4.61 1.96 6.33
CA GLY A 192 4.68 2.62 5.04
C GLY A 192 4.72 1.64 3.87
N SER A 193 5.69 1.80 2.99
CA SER A 193 5.87 0.95 1.82
C SER A 193 6.21 -0.51 2.14
N SER A 194 6.64 -0.80 3.36
CA SER A 194 7.04 -2.16 3.77
C SER A 194 5.85 -3.08 4.07
N ASP A 195 4.69 -2.53 4.40
CA ASP A 195 3.51 -3.30 4.83
C ASP A 195 3.14 -4.44 3.89
N ILE A 196 3.05 -4.15 2.60
CA ILE A 196 2.50 -5.09 1.61
C ILE A 196 3.34 -6.36 1.52
N ILE A 197 4.66 -6.21 1.44
CA ILE A 197 5.56 -7.38 1.34
C ILE A 197 5.69 -8.07 2.68
N PHE A 198 5.77 -7.32 3.77
CA PHE A 198 5.77 -7.88 5.12
C PHE A 198 4.52 -8.72 5.39
N ASN A 199 3.33 -8.18 5.07
CA ASN A 199 2.08 -8.88 5.28
C ASN A 199 1.91 -10.11 4.35
N LEU A 200 2.42 -10.02 3.13
CA LEU A 200 2.44 -11.17 2.22
C LEU A 200 3.33 -12.29 2.75
N ASP A 201 4.53 -11.95 3.22
CA ASP A 201 5.47 -12.89 3.81
C ASP A 201 4.88 -13.56 5.07
N TYR A 202 4.33 -12.75 5.97
CA TYR A 202 3.64 -13.23 7.17
C TYR A 202 2.48 -14.19 6.85
N LEU A 203 1.69 -13.90 5.80
CA LEU A 203 0.63 -14.78 5.33
C LEU A 203 1.17 -16.13 4.82
N LEU A 204 2.29 -16.09 4.10
CA LEU A 204 2.93 -17.30 3.55
C LEU A 204 3.51 -18.18 4.66
N GLU A 205 4.13 -17.57 5.69
CA GLU A 205 4.68 -18.29 6.85
C GLU A 205 3.59 -19.04 7.64
N GLN A 206 2.36 -18.56 7.63
CA GLN A 206 1.23 -19.24 8.26
C GLN A 206 0.76 -20.48 7.51
N ASN A 207 1.32 -20.81 6.36
CA ASN A 207 0.94 -21.96 5.50
C ASN A 207 -0.57 -21.98 5.14
N LYS A 208 -1.19 -20.81 5.03
CA LYS A 208 -2.61 -20.67 4.70
C LYS A 208 -2.87 -20.55 3.20
N VAL A 209 -1.80 -20.33 2.40
CA VAL A 209 -1.89 -20.14 0.96
C VAL A 209 -1.72 -21.46 0.23
N ASN A 210 -2.73 -21.85 -0.54
CA ASN A 210 -2.74 -23.10 -1.30
C ASN A 210 -2.41 -22.85 -2.78
N VAL A 211 -1.91 -23.89 -3.46
CA VAL A 211 -1.78 -23.86 -4.92
C VAL A 211 -3.16 -23.62 -5.53
N GLY A 212 -3.24 -22.66 -6.42
CA GLY A 212 -4.49 -22.25 -7.04
C GLY A 212 -5.14 -21.02 -6.42
N ASP A 213 -4.67 -20.54 -5.26
CA ASP A 213 -5.23 -19.35 -4.63
C ASP A 213 -4.93 -18.05 -5.43
N ASN A 214 -5.93 -17.18 -5.46
CA ASN A 214 -5.81 -15.80 -5.94
C ASN A 214 -5.58 -14.86 -4.75
N ILE A 215 -4.47 -14.16 -4.76
CA ILE A 215 -4.11 -13.20 -3.71
C ILE A 215 -4.16 -11.81 -4.33
N VAL A 216 -4.92 -10.92 -3.70
CA VAL A 216 -4.94 -9.50 -4.10
C VAL A 216 -4.13 -8.69 -3.10
N LEU A 217 -3.07 -8.05 -3.57
CA LEU A 217 -2.38 -7.02 -2.82
C LEU A 217 -3.10 -5.70 -3.08
N PHE A 218 -3.43 -4.96 -2.04
CA PHE A 218 -4.12 -3.68 -2.15
C PHE A 218 -3.48 -2.63 -1.24
N SER A 219 -3.19 -1.47 -1.79
CA SER A 219 -2.75 -0.31 -1.04
C SER A 219 -3.40 0.97 -1.58
N MET A 220 -3.58 1.93 -0.68
CA MET A 220 -3.92 3.30 -1.02
C MET A 220 -2.99 4.25 -0.28
N GLU A 221 -2.76 5.39 -0.85
CA GLU A 221 -1.87 6.39 -0.31
C GLU A 221 -2.37 7.82 -0.52
N SER A 222 -1.62 8.76 0.04
CA SER A 222 -1.83 10.18 -0.23
C SER A 222 -1.74 10.49 -1.72
N GLY A 223 -2.55 11.45 -2.14
CA GLY A 223 -2.52 11.82 -3.55
C GLY A 223 -3.87 12.01 -4.21
N LEU A 224 -4.89 11.25 -4.04
CA LEU A 224 -5.10 9.88 -3.58
C LEU A 224 -4.74 8.89 -4.69
N ASN A 225 -3.93 7.92 -4.41
CA ASN A 225 -3.62 6.86 -5.35
C ASN A 225 -3.99 5.48 -4.77
N PHE A 226 -4.66 4.68 -5.56
CA PHE A 226 -5.14 3.33 -5.22
C PHE A 226 -4.48 2.33 -6.15
N ARG A 227 -3.88 1.28 -5.60
CA ARG A 227 -3.20 0.26 -6.39
C ARG A 227 -3.54 -1.14 -5.93
N CYS A 228 -3.60 -2.05 -6.88
CA CYS A 228 -3.70 -3.46 -6.57
C CYS A 228 -2.87 -4.32 -7.53
N VAL A 229 -2.46 -5.48 -7.02
CA VAL A 229 -1.76 -6.52 -7.78
C VAL A 229 -2.50 -7.83 -7.58
N LEU A 230 -2.76 -8.55 -8.64
CA LEU A 230 -3.27 -9.91 -8.60
C LEU A 230 -2.12 -10.89 -8.70
N LEU A 231 -1.96 -11.69 -7.65
CA LEU A 231 -1.04 -12.82 -7.63
C LEU A 231 -1.81 -14.14 -7.75
N LYS A 232 -1.20 -15.12 -8.37
CA LYS A 232 -1.66 -16.51 -8.41
C LYS A 232 -0.62 -17.39 -7.74
N ARG A 233 -1.03 -18.22 -6.77
CA ARG A 233 -0.16 -19.26 -6.23
C ARG A 233 -0.11 -20.41 -7.24
N CYS A 234 1.04 -20.60 -7.84
CA CYS A 234 1.35 -21.73 -8.71
C CYS A 234 2.20 -22.76 -7.94
N VAL A 235 2.43 -23.88 -8.55
CA VAL A 235 3.17 -25.00 -7.92
C VAL A 235 4.51 -24.53 -7.37
#